data_e378a45725e3c0fad06079ad1f70b51c
#
_entry.id   e378a45725e3c0fad06079ad1f70b51c
#
_cell.length_a   1.000
_cell.length_b   1.000
_cell.length_c   1.000
_cell.angle_alpha   90.00
_cell.angle_beta   90.00
_cell.angle_gamma   90.00
#
_symmetry.space_group_name_H-M   'P 1'
#
loop_
_entity.id
_entity.type
_entity.pdbx_description
1 polymer ?
#
loop_
_entity_poly.entity_id
_entity_poly.type
_entity_poly.pdbx_seq_one_letter_code
_entity_poly.pdbx_strand_id
1 'polypeptide(L)'
;YNIEKTLLCAQPNKLCLDAVQKYPDRIIGLVYPNPHDGQKAVDMIYDYVQNKGFRGIKANPLKDAYVADDALMDPIMEAAKDLNIPVFMHCGHPPYSLPWSIALLAERHPDVKLVMIHMGHGHGVYIDATLKMAKRYPNLYLEMSGMPMPSKIREAYEEVGADRIMFGTDAPFHPAVVEAMKVMTSGLNEKQLADVFYNNCAKLMGFDKK
;
A
#
# COMPACT_ATOMS: atom_id res chain seq x y z
N TYR A 1 13.98 -4.39 -16.72
CA TYR A 1 14.17 -4.10 -15.30
C TYR A 1 14.27 -5.41 -14.54
N ASN A 2 15.17 -5.46 -13.56
CA ASN A 2 15.37 -6.66 -12.74
C ASN A 2 14.40 -6.66 -11.55
N ILE A 3 13.09 -6.73 -11.82
CA ILE A 3 12.04 -6.79 -10.80
C ILE A 3 11.86 -8.26 -10.39
N GLU A 4 12.13 -8.56 -9.14
CA GLU A 4 12.01 -9.92 -8.60
C GLU A 4 10.55 -10.28 -8.33
N LYS A 5 9.82 -9.41 -7.63
CA LYS A 5 8.40 -9.62 -7.28
C LYS A 5 7.59 -8.35 -7.49
N THR A 6 6.30 -8.54 -7.74
CA THR A 6 5.34 -7.44 -7.94
C THR A 6 4.09 -7.69 -7.11
N LEU A 7 3.67 -6.71 -6.33
CA LEU A 7 2.33 -6.66 -5.78
C LEU A 7 1.37 -6.20 -6.87
N LEU A 8 0.33 -6.96 -7.13
CA LEU A 8 -0.64 -6.67 -8.18
C LEU A 8 -2.06 -6.58 -7.61
N CYS A 9 -2.77 -5.54 -8.01
CA CYS A 9 -4.21 -5.42 -7.81
C CYS A 9 -4.88 -5.08 -9.14
N ALA A 10 -6.06 -5.63 -9.39
CA ALA A 10 -6.83 -5.34 -10.59
C ALA A 10 -8.32 -5.53 -10.33
N GLN A 11 -9.14 -4.82 -11.10
CA GLN A 11 -10.58 -5.09 -11.18
C GLN A 11 -10.93 -5.44 -12.62
N PRO A 12 -11.69 -6.54 -12.83
CA PRO A 12 -12.13 -7.48 -11.79
C PRO A 12 -10.96 -8.27 -11.18
N ASN A 13 -11.11 -8.70 -9.92
CA ASN A 13 -10.08 -9.48 -9.20
C ASN A 13 -9.61 -10.74 -9.95
N LYS A 14 -10.44 -11.26 -10.86
CA LYS A 14 -10.07 -12.40 -11.73
C LYS A 14 -8.80 -12.12 -12.55
N LEU A 15 -8.60 -10.91 -13.04
CA LEU A 15 -7.39 -10.56 -13.81
C LEU A 15 -6.12 -10.71 -12.95
N CYS A 16 -6.20 -10.29 -11.69
CA CYS A 16 -5.10 -10.48 -10.74
C CYS A 16 -4.90 -11.96 -10.41
N LEU A 17 -5.99 -12.72 -10.22
CA LEU A 17 -5.94 -14.16 -9.96
C LEU A 17 -5.27 -14.94 -11.12
N ASP A 18 -5.65 -14.65 -12.36
CA ASP A 18 -5.05 -15.28 -13.55
C ASP A 18 -3.53 -15.00 -13.62
N ALA A 19 -3.11 -13.80 -13.26
CA ALA A 19 -1.69 -13.42 -13.21
C ALA A 19 -0.93 -14.14 -12.07
N VAL A 20 -1.51 -14.20 -10.88
CA VAL A 20 -0.93 -14.93 -9.73
C VAL A 20 -0.77 -16.41 -10.05
N GLN A 21 -1.79 -17.05 -10.65
CA GLN A 21 -1.74 -18.45 -11.03
C GLN A 21 -0.69 -18.73 -12.13
N LYS A 22 -0.54 -17.79 -13.07
CA LYS A 22 0.43 -17.92 -14.17
C LYS A 22 1.89 -17.69 -13.72
N TYR A 23 2.10 -16.81 -12.73
CA TYR A 23 3.42 -16.40 -12.26
C TYR A 23 3.51 -16.41 -10.73
N PRO A 24 3.29 -17.54 -10.05
CA PRO A 24 3.15 -17.61 -8.59
C PRO A 24 4.41 -17.18 -7.84
N ASP A 25 5.59 -17.37 -8.44
CA ASP A 25 6.87 -16.97 -7.83
C ASP A 25 7.19 -15.46 -7.99
N ARG A 26 6.45 -14.76 -8.85
CA ARG A 26 6.72 -13.39 -9.24
C ARG A 26 5.63 -12.40 -8.85
N ILE A 27 4.36 -12.83 -8.82
CA ILE A 27 3.21 -11.97 -8.59
C ILE A 27 2.54 -12.33 -7.27
N ILE A 28 2.35 -11.33 -6.44
CA ILE A 28 1.63 -11.40 -5.18
C ILE A 28 0.33 -10.62 -5.35
N GLY A 29 -0.81 -11.29 -5.20
CA GLY A 29 -2.13 -10.68 -5.36
C GLY A 29 -2.56 -9.87 -4.14
N LEU A 30 -3.11 -8.68 -4.38
CA LEU A 30 -3.89 -7.92 -3.42
C LEU A 30 -5.36 -8.00 -3.85
N VAL A 31 -6.23 -8.53 -2.99
CA VAL A 31 -7.66 -8.57 -3.27
C VAL A 31 -8.23 -7.17 -3.18
N TYR A 32 -9.11 -6.82 -4.11
CA TYR A 32 -9.72 -5.50 -4.19
C TYR A 32 -11.24 -5.63 -3.98
N PRO A 33 -11.71 -5.63 -2.73
CA PRO A 33 -13.13 -5.61 -2.41
C PRO A 33 -13.72 -4.21 -2.57
N ASN A 34 -15.02 -4.12 -2.87
CA ASN A 34 -15.76 -2.88 -2.72
C ASN A 34 -16.47 -2.89 -1.34
N PRO A 35 -16.17 -1.96 -0.41
CA PRO A 35 -16.75 -1.98 0.92
C PRO A 35 -18.28 -1.81 0.92
N HIS A 36 -18.86 -1.21 -0.11
CA HIS A 36 -20.32 -1.09 -0.26
C HIS A 36 -21.02 -2.45 -0.44
N ASP A 37 -20.29 -3.51 -0.79
CA ASP A 37 -20.85 -4.86 -0.90
C ASP A 37 -21.05 -5.55 0.46
N GLY A 38 -20.66 -4.90 1.57
CA GLY A 38 -20.85 -5.40 2.93
C GLY A 38 -20.25 -6.79 3.14
N GLN A 39 -21.05 -7.76 3.62
CA GLN A 39 -20.57 -9.11 3.92
C GLN A 39 -19.94 -9.81 2.70
N LYS A 40 -20.42 -9.56 1.47
CA LYS A 40 -19.82 -10.14 0.26
C LYS A 40 -18.38 -9.69 0.05
N ALA A 41 -18.05 -8.45 0.41
CA ALA A 41 -16.66 -7.96 0.36
C ALA A 41 -15.77 -8.71 1.35
N VAL A 42 -16.28 -8.97 2.56
CA VAL A 42 -15.57 -9.73 3.60
C VAL A 42 -15.37 -11.20 3.16
N ASP A 43 -16.43 -11.86 2.68
CA ASP A 43 -16.36 -13.24 2.19
C ASP A 43 -15.35 -13.38 1.03
N MET A 44 -15.31 -12.38 0.13
CA MET A 44 -14.34 -12.32 -0.94
C MET A 44 -12.89 -12.24 -0.40
N ILE A 45 -12.64 -11.44 0.64
CA ILE A 45 -11.30 -11.35 1.24
C ILE A 45 -10.85 -12.72 1.76
N TYR A 46 -11.69 -13.39 2.56
CA TYR A 46 -11.38 -14.71 3.08
C TYR A 46 -11.12 -15.73 1.96
N ASP A 47 -11.98 -15.78 0.95
CA ASP A 47 -11.83 -16.71 -0.18
C ASP A 47 -10.53 -16.47 -0.97
N TYR A 48 -10.20 -15.21 -1.26
CA TYR A 48 -8.99 -14.90 -2.04
C TYR A 48 -7.70 -15.13 -1.24
N VAL A 49 -7.71 -14.87 0.05
CA VAL A 49 -6.53 -15.05 0.89
C VAL A 49 -6.31 -16.52 1.25
N GLN A 50 -7.36 -17.20 1.74
CA GLN A 50 -7.23 -18.58 2.23
C GLN A 50 -7.15 -19.61 1.10
N ASN A 51 -7.89 -19.40 -0.02
CA ASN A 51 -8.03 -20.40 -1.07
C ASN A 51 -7.26 -20.06 -2.36
N LYS A 52 -6.88 -18.79 -2.58
CA LYS A 52 -6.27 -18.32 -3.84
C LYS A 52 -4.89 -17.70 -3.67
N GLY A 53 -4.35 -17.68 -2.45
CA GLY A 53 -2.96 -17.27 -2.16
C GLY A 53 -2.68 -15.79 -2.22
N PHE A 54 -3.71 -14.93 -2.16
CA PHE A 54 -3.55 -13.48 -2.03
C PHE A 54 -3.01 -13.13 -0.63
N ARG A 55 -2.23 -12.03 -0.54
CA ARG A 55 -1.52 -11.70 0.72
C ARG A 55 -1.76 -10.28 1.22
N GLY A 56 -2.76 -9.60 0.72
CA GLY A 56 -3.11 -8.25 1.17
C GLY A 56 -4.39 -7.77 0.50
N ILE A 57 -4.86 -6.62 0.95
CA ILE A 57 -6.08 -5.97 0.48
C ILE A 57 -5.72 -4.66 -0.21
N LYS A 58 -6.29 -4.37 -1.36
CA LYS A 58 -6.30 -3.04 -1.99
C LYS A 58 -7.60 -2.33 -1.65
N ALA A 59 -7.51 -1.09 -1.19
CA ALA A 59 -8.64 -0.18 -0.99
C ALA A 59 -8.45 1.11 -1.79
N ASN A 60 -9.50 1.61 -2.43
CA ASN A 60 -9.45 2.86 -3.18
C ASN A 60 -10.67 3.74 -2.91
N PRO A 61 -10.61 4.55 -1.84
CA PRO A 61 -11.73 5.42 -1.46
C PRO A 61 -12.17 6.37 -2.57
N LEU A 62 -11.23 6.85 -3.39
CA LEU A 62 -11.53 7.74 -4.52
C LEU A 62 -12.39 7.03 -5.59
N LYS A 63 -12.00 5.82 -5.99
CA LYS A 63 -12.67 5.09 -7.07
C LYS A 63 -14.03 4.54 -6.63
N ASP A 64 -14.12 4.09 -5.38
CA ASP A 64 -15.29 3.42 -4.84
C ASP A 64 -16.20 4.38 -4.04
N ALA A 65 -15.86 5.70 -4.03
CA ALA A 65 -16.66 6.80 -3.50
C ALA A 65 -17.07 6.65 -2.02
N TYR A 66 -16.08 6.47 -1.14
CA TYR A 66 -16.27 6.52 0.33
C TYR A 66 -15.12 7.30 0.99
N VAL A 67 -15.34 7.86 2.17
CA VAL A 67 -14.26 8.51 2.94
C VAL A 67 -13.42 7.42 3.63
N ALA A 68 -12.09 7.58 3.63
CA ALA A 68 -11.17 6.52 4.06
C ALA A 68 -11.42 6.00 5.49
N ASP A 69 -11.92 6.84 6.41
CA ASP A 69 -12.28 6.48 7.79
C ASP A 69 -13.76 6.14 7.98
N ASP A 70 -14.52 5.99 6.90
CA ASP A 70 -15.92 5.55 6.98
C ASP A 70 -16.03 4.17 7.67
N ALA A 71 -17.08 3.99 8.46
CA ALA A 71 -17.37 2.72 9.13
C ALA A 71 -17.57 1.54 8.17
N LEU A 72 -17.83 1.79 6.88
CA LEU A 72 -17.82 0.77 5.83
C LEU A 72 -16.49 -0.01 5.77
N MET A 73 -15.38 0.60 6.21
CA MET A 73 -14.08 -0.05 6.22
C MET A 73 -13.87 -0.98 7.42
N ASP A 74 -14.62 -0.83 8.50
CA ASP A 74 -14.37 -1.60 9.72
C ASP A 74 -14.44 -3.12 9.51
N PRO A 75 -15.43 -3.70 8.80
CA PRO A 75 -15.45 -5.14 8.54
C PRO A 75 -14.27 -5.62 7.68
N ILE A 76 -13.77 -4.79 6.78
CA ILE A 76 -12.59 -5.08 5.95
C ILE A 76 -11.32 -5.06 6.81
N MET A 77 -11.19 -4.09 7.72
CA MET A 77 -10.06 -3.99 8.63
C MET A 77 -10.05 -5.15 9.65
N GLU A 78 -11.20 -5.58 10.15
CA GLU A 78 -11.30 -6.76 11.02
C GLU A 78 -10.89 -8.04 10.27
N ALA A 79 -11.31 -8.22 9.03
CA ALA A 79 -10.85 -9.34 8.20
C ALA A 79 -9.32 -9.29 7.95
N ALA A 80 -8.76 -8.10 7.72
CA ALA A 80 -7.32 -7.92 7.56
C ALA A 80 -6.55 -8.29 8.84
N LYS A 81 -7.08 -7.91 10.00
CA LYS A 81 -6.53 -8.26 11.32
C LYS A 81 -6.56 -9.77 11.54
N ASP A 82 -7.71 -10.42 11.33
CA ASP A 82 -7.90 -11.85 11.54
C ASP A 82 -6.96 -12.68 10.64
N LEU A 83 -6.80 -12.25 9.39
CA LEU A 83 -5.91 -12.90 8.42
C LEU A 83 -4.44 -12.46 8.55
N ASN A 84 -4.14 -11.50 9.42
CA ASN A 84 -2.80 -10.89 9.59
C ASN A 84 -2.17 -10.43 8.27
N ILE A 85 -2.94 -9.71 7.46
CA ILE A 85 -2.51 -9.17 6.16
C ILE A 85 -2.58 -7.65 6.12
N PRO A 86 -1.71 -6.97 5.36
CA PRO A 86 -1.74 -5.51 5.23
C PRO A 86 -2.87 -5.03 4.30
N VAL A 87 -3.32 -3.80 4.55
CA VAL A 87 -4.24 -3.06 3.68
C VAL A 87 -3.48 -1.95 2.95
N PHE A 88 -3.56 -1.94 1.63
CA PHE A 88 -2.95 -0.95 0.75
C PHE A 88 -4.03 0.04 0.29
N MET A 89 -4.04 1.25 0.86
CA MET A 89 -5.07 2.24 0.61
C MET A 89 -4.54 3.39 -0.24
N HIS A 90 -5.28 3.73 -1.28
CA HIS A 90 -5.01 4.91 -2.11
C HIS A 90 -5.07 6.19 -1.25
N CYS A 91 -4.07 7.07 -1.35
CA CYS A 91 -3.89 8.26 -0.53
C CYS A 91 -3.63 9.51 -1.36
N GLY A 92 -4.14 10.65 -0.91
CA GLY A 92 -3.80 11.98 -1.43
C GLY A 92 -4.84 12.62 -2.36
N HIS A 93 -6.06 12.07 -2.46
CA HIS A 93 -7.13 12.65 -3.28
C HIS A 93 -8.34 13.07 -2.43
N PRO A 94 -8.62 14.40 -2.36
CA PRO A 94 -9.81 14.90 -1.68
C PRO A 94 -11.09 14.56 -2.47
N PRO A 95 -12.24 14.43 -1.79
CA PRO A 95 -12.37 14.46 -0.34
C PRO A 95 -12.14 13.08 0.31
N TYR A 96 -11.98 12.01 -0.46
CA TYR A 96 -12.16 10.63 -0.03
C TYR A 96 -10.95 10.01 0.67
N SER A 97 -9.71 10.28 0.17
CA SER A 97 -8.50 9.56 0.62
C SER A 97 -7.42 10.49 1.19
N LEU A 98 -7.84 11.38 2.08
CA LEU A 98 -6.94 12.32 2.74
C LEU A 98 -6.07 11.60 3.80
N PRO A 99 -4.79 12.01 3.99
CA PRO A 99 -3.88 11.35 4.93
C PRO A 99 -4.41 11.28 6.36
N TRP A 100 -5.08 12.31 6.83
CA TRP A 100 -5.66 12.33 8.19
C TRP A 100 -6.88 11.41 8.33
N SER A 101 -7.71 11.26 7.31
CA SER A 101 -8.80 10.26 7.34
C SER A 101 -8.24 8.84 7.39
N ILE A 102 -7.19 8.54 6.60
CA ILE A 102 -6.51 7.24 6.69
C ILE A 102 -5.88 7.04 8.06
N ALA A 103 -5.34 8.09 8.67
CA ALA A 103 -4.78 8.04 10.01
C ALA A 103 -5.83 7.76 11.10
N LEU A 104 -7.05 8.31 10.97
CA LEU A 104 -8.18 7.99 11.87
C LEU A 104 -8.60 6.52 11.76
N LEU A 105 -8.59 5.96 10.55
CA LEU A 105 -8.81 4.53 10.36
C LEU A 105 -7.70 3.70 11.02
N ALA A 106 -6.43 4.10 10.86
CA ALA A 106 -5.29 3.43 11.48
C ALA A 106 -5.32 3.50 13.03
N GLU A 107 -5.78 4.61 13.59
CA GLU A 107 -5.99 4.78 15.04
C GLU A 107 -7.05 3.83 15.57
N ARG A 108 -8.15 3.65 14.83
CA ARG A 108 -9.25 2.74 15.18
C ARG A 108 -8.89 1.27 15.06
N HIS A 109 -7.93 0.93 14.15
CA HIS A 109 -7.46 -0.42 13.90
C HIS A 109 -5.93 -0.55 14.07
N PRO A 110 -5.40 -0.38 15.29
CA PRO A 110 -3.95 -0.28 15.54
C PRO A 110 -3.19 -1.59 15.23
N ASP A 111 -3.89 -2.72 15.22
CA ASP A 111 -3.31 -4.04 14.93
C ASP A 111 -3.14 -4.31 13.41
N VAL A 112 -3.73 -3.49 12.55
CA VAL A 112 -3.66 -3.65 11.09
C VAL A 112 -2.57 -2.76 10.51
N LYS A 113 -1.68 -3.34 9.70
CA LYS A 113 -0.70 -2.58 8.92
C LYS A 113 -1.38 -1.93 7.73
N LEU A 114 -1.40 -0.61 7.68
CA LEU A 114 -2.07 0.18 6.65
C LEU A 114 -1.05 0.96 5.84
N VAL A 115 -0.97 0.67 4.55
CA VAL A 115 -0.03 1.30 3.60
C VAL A 115 -0.72 2.44 2.88
N MET A 116 -0.25 3.67 3.07
CA MET A 116 -0.68 4.85 2.31
C MET A 116 0.01 4.85 0.95
N ILE A 117 -0.71 4.40 -0.09
CA ILE A 117 -0.21 4.41 -1.46
C ILE A 117 -0.13 5.86 -1.96
N HIS A 118 0.92 6.15 -2.72
CA HIS A 118 1.25 7.47 -3.29
C HIS A 118 1.73 8.52 -2.28
N MET A 119 1.86 8.18 -1.00
CA MET A 119 2.47 9.06 0.00
C MET A 119 1.92 10.50 -0.01
N GLY A 120 0.59 10.66 -0.23
CA GLY A 120 -0.07 11.96 -0.35
C GLY A 120 -0.14 12.52 -1.78
N HIS A 121 0.33 11.75 -2.78
CA HIS A 121 0.27 12.08 -4.21
C HIS A 121 0.96 13.40 -4.59
N GLY A 122 0.41 14.19 -5.53
CA GLY A 122 1.05 15.37 -6.13
C GLY A 122 1.00 16.68 -5.33
N HIS A 123 0.33 16.72 -4.17
CA HIS A 123 0.18 17.95 -3.40
C HIS A 123 1.07 17.98 -2.15
N GLY A 124 1.97 18.96 -2.06
CA GLY A 124 2.93 19.09 -0.96
C GLY A 124 2.28 19.04 0.42
N VAL A 125 1.13 19.71 0.60
CA VAL A 125 0.40 19.69 1.88
C VAL A 125 -0.07 18.28 2.29
N TYR A 126 -0.42 17.42 1.33
CA TYR A 126 -0.83 16.05 1.63
C TYR A 126 0.38 15.13 1.84
N ILE A 127 1.50 15.40 1.15
CA ILE A 127 2.76 14.69 1.40
C ILE A 127 3.25 14.97 2.82
N ASP A 128 3.29 16.23 3.25
CA ASP A 128 3.68 16.62 4.60
C ASP A 128 2.72 16.04 5.65
N ALA A 129 1.41 16.05 5.36
CA ALA A 129 0.42 15.43 6.23
C ALA A 129 0.62 13.92 6.36
N THR A 130 0.95 13.23 5.25
CA THR A 130 1.23 11.80 5.24
C THR A 130 2.43 11.46 6.14
N LEU A 131 3.53 12.20 6.00
CA LEU A 131 4.71 12.03 6.88
C LEU A 131 4.35 12.26 8.35
N LYS A 132 3.62 13.34 8.64
CA LYS A 132 3.19 13.66 10.00
C LYS A 132 2.30 12.57 10.60
N MET A 133 1.37 12.03 9.83
CA MET A 133 0.49 10.95 10.30
C MET A 133 1.26 9.64 10.49
N ALA A 134 2.14 9.28 9.55
CA ALA A 134 2.96 8.08 9.68
C ALA A 134 3.94 8.13 10.86
N LYS A 135 4.43 9.32 11.23
CA LYS A 135 5.23 9.50 12.46
C LYS A 135 4.41 9.27 13.73
N ARG A 136 3.14 9.63 13.72
CA ARG A 136 2.24 9.52 14.87
C ARG A 136 1.70 8.11 15.07
N TYR A 137 1.41 7.39 13.98
CA TYR A 137 0.77 6.08 14.02
C TYR A 137 1.73 5.00 13.49
N PRO A 138 2.24 4.11 14.36
CA PRO A 138 3.30 3.15 13.99
C PRO A 138 2.84 2.06 13.03
N ASN A 139 1.53 1.84 12.89
CA ASN A 139 0.95 0.89 11.95
C ASN A 139 0.74 1.47 10.54
N LEU A 140 1.09 2.75 10.30
CA LEU A 140 1.10 3.36 8.97
C LEU A 140 2.44 3.13 8.26
N TYR A 141 2.35 2.66 7.02
CA TYR A 141 3.44 2.44 6.08
C TYR A 141 3.24 3.34 4.86
N LEU A 142 4.29 3.59 4.10
CA LEU A 142 4.28 4.50 2.96
C LEU A 142 4.73 3.79 1.68
N GLU A 143 4.00 3.98 0.60
CA GLU A 143 4.37 3.60 -0.75
C GLU A 143 4.39 4.86 -1.62
N MET A 144 5.41 5.04 -2.46
CA MET A 144 5.78 6.33 -3.03
C MET A 144 5.49 6.52 -4.51
N SER A 145 4.77 5.60 -5.16
CA SER A 145 4.42 5.77 -6.58
C SER A 145 3.62 7.06 -6.82
N GLY A 146 3.87 7.75 -7.91
CA GLY A 146 3.16 8.99 -8.27
C GLY A 146 3.50 10.22 -7.41
N MET A 147 4.23 10.08 -6.31
CA MET A 147 4.67 11.21 -5.47
C MET A 147 5.93 11.85 -6.09
N PRO A 148 5.91 13.16 -6.46
CA PRO A 148 6.91 13.73 -7.36
C PRO A 148 8.22 14.21 -6.70
N MET A 149 8.36 14.14 -5.37
CA MET A 149 9.43 14.81 -4.63
C MET A 149 10.48 13.84 -4.05
N PRO A 150 11.63 13.60 -4.74
CA PRO A 150 12.67 12.70 -4.25
C PRO A 150 13.18 13.01 -2.83
N SER A 151 13.29 14.30 -2.47
CA SER A 151 13.70 14.73 -1.12
C SER A 151 12.77 14.23 -0.02
N LYS A 152 11.47 14.08 -0.30
CA LYS A 152 10.47 13.56 0.65
C LYS A 152 10.61 12.04 0.89
N ILE A 153 11.23 11.32 -0.03
CA ILE A 153 11.56 9.90 0.16
C ILE A 153 12.63 9.78 1.26
N ARG A 154 13.67 10.60 1.18
CA ARG A 154 14.72 10.63 2.19
C ARG A 154 14.18 11.07 3.55
N GLU A 155 13.41 12.17 3.59
CA GLU A 155 12.78 12.66 4.81
C GLU A 155 11.90 11.57 5.46
N ALA A 156 11.11 10.85 4.65
CA ALA A 156 10.29 9.75 5.12
C ALA A 156 11.15 8.62 5.73
N TYR A 157 12.25 8.23 5.07
CA TYR A 157 13.15 7.20 5.57
C TYR A 157 13.78 7.58 6.93
N GLU A 158 14.22 8.84 7.06
CA GLU A 158 14.88 9.35 8.25
C GLU A 158 13.92 9.60 9.42
N GLU A 159 12.70 10.08 9.14
CA GLU A 159 11.80 10.59 10.17
C GLU A 159 10.61 9.68 10.51
N VAL A 160 10.12 8.89 9.55
CA VAL A 160 8.98 7.98 9.78
C VAL A 160 9.49 6.63 10.29
N GLY A 161 10.54 6.12 9.67
CA GLY A 161 11.15 4.83 10.01
C GLY A 161 11.63 4.08 8.79
N ALA A 162 12.86 3.64 8.84
CA ALA A 162 13.57 3.00 7.74
C ALA A 162 12.86 1.75 7.18
N ASP A 163 12.08 1.05 8.00
CA ASP A 163 11.38 -0.20 7.67
C ASP A 163 9.92 -0.02 7.21
N ARG A 164 9.45 1.23 7.13
CA ARG A 164 8.03 1.52 6.81
C ARG A 164 7.80 2.18 5.45
N ILE A 165 8.82 2.26 4.61
CA ILE A 165 8.78 2.96 3.32
C ILE A 165 9.12 1.98 2.21
N MET A 166 8.31 1.93 1.17
CA MET A 166 8.50 0.99 0.09
C MET A 166 8.29 1.60 -1.29
N PHE A 167 9.00 1.03 -2.24
CA PHE A 167 8.91 1.36 -3.65
C PHE A 167 7.65 0.76 -4.28
N GLY A 168 7.04 1.53 -5.17
CA GLY A 168 6.03 1.07 -6.10
C GLY A 168 6.05 1.88 -7.39
N THR A 169 5.33 1.45 -8.39
CA THR A 169 5.34 2.08 -9.72
C THR A 169 3.99 2.61 -10.16
N ASP A 170 2.90 2.10 -9.62
CA ASP A 170 1.54 2.36 -10.13
C ASP A 170 1.42 2.12 -11.66
N ALA A 171 2.22 1.17 -12.16
CA ALA A 171 2.16 0.81 -13.58
C ALA A 171 0.78 0.25 -13.95
N PRO A 172 0.22 0.60 -15.11
CA PRO A 172 0.86 1.28 -16.25
C PRO A 172 0.73 2.81 -16.25
N PHE A 173 0.17 3.43 -15.20
CA PHE A 173 -0.05 4.88 -15.16
C PHE A 173 1.26 5.66 -15.13
N HIS A 174 2.27 5.15 -14.42
CA HIS A 174 3.60 5.74 -14.37
C HIS A 174 4.65 4.78 -14.95
N PRO A 175 5.60 5.28 -15.78
CA PRO A 175 6.71 4.47 -16.23
C PRO A 175 7.60 4.03 -15.06
N ALA A 176 7.84 2.73 -14.91
CA ALA A 176 8.63 2.19 -13.81
C ALA A 176 10.03 2.78 -13.69
N VAL A 177 10.63 3.20 -14.83
CA VAL A 177 11.95 3.86 -14.83
C VAL A 177 11.91 5.22 -14.14
N VAL A 178 10.85 6.00 -14.32
CA VAL A 178 10.69 7.32 -13.68
C VAL A 178 10.56 7.14 -12.17
N GLU A 179 9.72 6.19 -11.76
CA GLU A 179 9.51 5.88 -10.35
C GLU A 179 10.81 5.39 -9.68
N ALA A 180 11.59 4.52 -10.36
CA ALA A 180 12.88 4.06 -9.85
C ALA A 180 13.91 5.21 -9.76
N MET A 181 13.96 6.09 -10.77
CA MET A 181 14.88 7.24 -10.75
C MET A 181 14.62 8.20 -9.59
N LYS A 182 13.37 8.40 -9.20
CA LYS A 182 13.03 9.21 -8.00
C LYS A 182 13.69 8.65 -6.74
N VAL A 183 13.63 7.33 -6.55
CA VAL A 183 14.24 6.67 -5.39
C VAL A 183 15.76 6.74 -5.47
N MET A 184 16.34 6.44 -6.63
CA MET A 184 17.80 6.48 -6.84
C MET A 184 18.40 7.87 -6.64
N THR A 185 17.63 8.93 -6.92
CA THR A 185 18.06 10.34 -6.77
C THR A 185 17.63 10.99 -5.45
N SER A 186 17.04 10.24 -4.53
CA SER A 186 16.54 10.75 -3.24
C SER A 186 17.65 11.09 -2.24
N GLY A 187 18.90 10.70 -2.52
CA GLY A 187 20.03 10.90 -1.61
C GLY A 187 20.20 9.79 -0.56
N LEU A 188 19.49 8.68 -0.72
CA LEU A 188 19.68 7.47 0.09
C LEU A 188 20.96 6.73 -0.35
N ASN A 189 21.65 6.09 0.60
CA ASN A 189 22.80 5.23 0.31
C ASN A 189 22.34 3.84 -0.19
N GLU A 190 23.27 3.01 -0.67
CA GLU A 190 22.97 1.68 -1.26
C GLU A 190 22.15 0.76 -0.34
N LYS A 191 22.49 0.72 0.96
CA LYS A 191 21.74 -0.08 1.93
C LYS A 191 20.30 0.42 2.07
N GLN A 192 20.12 1.73 2.20
CA GLN A 192 18.81 2.37 2.31
C GLN A 192 17.99 2.19 1.03
N LEU A 193 18.62 2.23 -0.14
CA LEU A 193 17.98 1.92 -1.42
C LEU A 193 17.50 0.47 -1.48
N ALA A 194 18.31 -0.49 -1.01
CA ALA A 194 17.89 -1.89 -0.94
C ALA A 194 16.68 -2.10 0.00
N ASP A 195 16.64 -1.38 1.13
CA ASP A 195 15.50 -1.41 2.04
C ASP A 195 14.22 -0.93 1.35
N VAL A 196 14.27 0.23 0.67
CA VAL A 196 13.14 0.83 -0.01
C VAL A 196 12.69 0.01 -1.23
N PHE A 197 13.62 -0.47 -2.05
CA PHE A 197 13.29 -1.22 -3.27
C PHE A 197 12.79 -2.64 -3.00
N TYR A 198 13.23 -3.28 -1.90
CA TYR A 198 12.94 -4.69 -1.67
C TYR A 198 12.65 -5.08 -0.22
N ASN A 199 13.61 -4.84 0.70
CA ASN A 199 13.61 -5.47 2.01
C ASN A 199 12.35 -5.14 2.84
N ASN A 200 11.90 -3.88 2.81
CA ASN A 200 10.75 -3.44 3.58
C ASN A 200 9.45 -4.09 3.10
N CYS A 201 9.24 -4.14 1.78
CA CYS A 201 8.10 -4.83 1.21
C CYS A 201 8.16 -6.34 1.46
N ALA A 202 9.34 -6.94 1.32
CA ALA A 202 9.56 -8.36 1.59
C ALA A 202 9.20 -8.73 3.04
N LYS A 203 9.65 -7.92 4.00
CA LYS A 203 9.33 -8.08 5.43
C LYS A 203 7.83 -7.90 5.70
N LEU A 204 7.22 -6.83 5.14
CA LEU A 204 5.79 -6.57 5.31
C LEU A 204 4.92 -7.73 4.80
N MET A 205 5.28 -8.29 3.65
CA MET A 205 4.53 -9.33 2.95
C MET A 205 4.94 -10.76 3.34
N GLY A 206 5.97 -10.92 4.19
CA GLY A 206 6.43 -12.22 4.68
C GLY A 206 7.10 -13.11 3.63
N PHE A 207 7.86 -12.50 2.69
CA PHE A 207 8.68 -13.24 1.74
C PHE A 207 10.17 -12.87 1.82
N ASP A 208 10.58 -12.20 2.88
CA ASP A 208 11.98 -11.98 3.20
C ASP A 208 12.72 -13.32 3.35
N LYS A 209 13.92 -13.39 2.82
CA LYS A 209 14.75 -14.60 2.96
C LYS A 209 15.09 -14.77 4.44
N LYS A 210 14.70 -15.90 4.98
CA LYS A 210 15.15 -16.36 6.29
C LYS A 210 16.64 -16.64 6.29
#